data_4dc505a53971af8a0c5d8602ba456fbe
#
_entry.id   4dc505a53971af8a0c5d8602ba456fbe
#
_cell.length_a   1.000
_cell.length_b   1.000
_cell.length_c   1.000
_cell.angle_alpha   90.00
_cell.angle_beta   90.00
_cell.angle_gamma   90.00
#
_symmetry.space_group_name_H-M   'P 1'
#
loop_
_entity.id
_entity.type
_entity.pdbx_description
1 polymer ?
#
loop_
_entity_poly.entity_id
_entity_poly.type
_entity_poly.pdbx_seq_one_letter_code
_entity_poly.pdbx_strand_id
1 'polypeptide(L)'
;FFMIHVLFFYSNFNFHLLGVVLGFKRISMVKTFLLFLSFGLLSLPLKAQQETILYFDFKEEIWNLEGDPQKDGVFFGTLKNRLPEGTGNFKFPDGRLYEGEWQQGWIEGEGSLSLPSGEQYNGSFKKGVFHGNGSYRWPAGDEYNGEYLDGLKHGRGRLIFPNGDRYVGSFETGLYHGDGVFSFGNGAEYQGNYRNGLREGKGTFKFANGDLYEGPFVAGMPEGKGIYQFQGGMSYEGEFRKGLRHGQGKLMLSNGIMIEGEFSDNRLPSPLKLEYPNGTVYQGSVINGIPDGNGTIRMMDGTSYEGGFKKGAFHGEGVYLYPDGAEFQGTYQEGVREGKGIFRWPDGRSLEGNYQQGQVSGKIVLNFSGGSRYEGMLEDGVMNGEGSIRHVNGEEYT
;
A
#
# COMPACT_ATOMS: atom_id res chain seq x y z
N PHE A 1 20.23 0.88 16.12
CA PHE A 1 19.89 -0.39 15.46
C PHE A 1 18.43 -0.32 15.01
N PHE A 2 18.18 0.28 13.85
CA PHE A 2 16.88 0.22 13.21
C PHE A 2 16.95 -0.83 12.10
N MET A 3 16.67 -2.07 12.46
CA MET A 3 16.35 -3.10 11.49
C MET A 3 14.89 -2.88 11.08
N ILE A 4 14.67 -2.17 9.97
CA ILE A 4 13.36 -2.09 9.34
C ILE A 4 13.15 -3.44 8.68
N HIS A 5 12.26 -4.25 9.25
CA HIS A 5 11.76 -5.47 8.61
C HIS A 5 11.04 -5.05 7.33
N VAL A 6 11.71 -5.27 6.21
CA VAL A 6 11.04 -5.29 4.91
C VAL A 6 10.21 -6.56 4.88
N LEU A 7 8.94 -6.44 5.24
CA LEU A 7 7.96 -7.49 5.00
C LEU A 7 7.74 -7.59 3.48
N PHE A 8 8.36 -8.60 2.90
CA PHE A 8 8.07 -9.04 1.55
C PHE A 8 6.58 -9.38 1.43
N PHE A 9 5.84 -8.60 0.63
CA PHE A 9 4.50 -8.92 0.19
C PHE A 9 4.56 -10.06 -0.85
N TYR A 10 4.88 -11.27 -0.42
CA TYR A 10 4.56 -12.48 -1.16
C TYR A 10 3.40 -13.15 -0.44
N SER A 11 2.19 -12.71 -0.71
CA SER A 11 1.03 -13.57 -0.54
C SER A 11 0.99 -14.49 -1.77
N ASN A 12 1.37 -15.73 -1.58
CA ASN A 12 1.05 -16.80 -2.53
C ASN A 12 -0.48 -16.91 -2.62
N PHE A 13 -1.08 -16.17 -3.52
CA PHE A 13 -2.45 -16.41 -3.95
C PHE A 13 -2.41 -17.62 -4.89
N ASN A 14 -2.59 -18.80 -4.33
CA ASN A 14 -3.06 -19.93 -5.12
C ASN A 14 -4.50 -19.62 -5.53
N PHE A 15 -4.66 -19.07 -6.72
CA PHE A 15 -5.95 -19.00 -7.37
C PHE A 15 -6.35 -20.42 -7.77
N HIS A 16 -7.13 -21.08 -6.94
CA HIS A 16 -7.96 -22.17 -7.44
C HIS A 16 -9.07 -21.54 -8.30
N LEU A 17 -8.75 -21.34 -9.58
CA LEU A 17 -9.74 -21.09 -10.62
C LEU A 17 -10.42 -22.42 -10.90
N LEU A 18 -11.33 -22.85 -10.02
CA LEU A 18 -12.31 -23.87 -10.33
C LEU A 18 -13.59 -23.15 -10.75
N GLY A 19 -13.56 -22.67 -12.00
CA GLY A 19 -14.81 -22.42 -12.71
C GLY A 19 -15.50 -23.77 -12.91
N VAL A 20 -16.47 -24.10 -12.07
CA VAL A 20 -17.42 -25.18 -12.39
C VAL A 20 -18.29 -24.66 -13.53
N VAL A 21 -17.74 -24.72 -14.74
CA VAL A 21 -18.55 -24.61 -15.94
C VAL A 21 -19.31 -25.92 -16.03
N LEU A 22 -20.59 -25.89 -15.69
CA LEU A 22 -21.49 -26.94 -16.11
C LEU A 22 -21.45 -26.91 -17.65
N GLY A 23 -20.71 -27.85 -18.24
CA GLY A 23 -20.47 -27.90 -19.67
C GLY A 23 -21.74 -28.25 -20.45
N PHE A 24 -22.60 -27.26 -20.62
CA PHE A 24 -23.65 -27.33 -21.63
C PHE A 24 -23.11 -26.66 -22.89
N LYS A 25 -22.68 -27.49 -23.85
CA LYS A 25 -22.45 -27.03 -25.23
C LYS A 25 -23.73 -26.45 -25.77
N ARG A 26 -23.62 -25.39 -26.54
CA ARG A 26 -24.75 -24.78 -27.29
C ARG A 26 -25.57 -25.86 -27.98
N ILE A 27 -26.84 -26.02 -27.54
CA ILE A 27 -27.80 -26.88 -28.19
C ILE A 27 -28.24 -26.17 -29.47
N SER A 28 -27.93 -26.79 -30.59
CA SER A 28 -28.44 -26.38 -31.90
C SER A 28 -29.92 -26.76 -31.96
N MET A 29 -30.81 -25.78 -32.20
CA MET A 29 -32.23 -26.03 -32.44
C MET A 29 -32.41 -26.92 -33.67
N VAL A 30 -32.73 -28.16 -33.45
CA VAL A 30 -33.26 -29.02 -34.51
C VAL A 30 -34.78 -28.85 -34.54
N LYS A 31 -35.28 -28.33 -35.65
CA LYS A 31 -36.71 -28.22 -35.98
C LYS A 31 -37.31 -29.60 -36.02
N THR A 32 -38.19 -29.92 -35.08
CA THR A 32 -39.07 -31.07 -35.24
C THR A 32 -40.47 -30.59 -35.63
N PHE A 33 -40.95 -31.11 -36.74
CA PHE A 33 -42.23 -30.82 -37.42
C PHE A 33 -43.44 -31.16 -36.53
N LEU A 34 -44.38 -30.21 -36.42
CA LEU A 34 -45.69 -30.39 -35.82
C LEU A 34 -46.61 -31.20 -36.78
N LEU A 35 -47.20 -32.26 -36.26
CA LEU A 35 -48.43 -32.81 -36.80
C LEU A 35 -49.61 -32.40 -35.89
N PHE A 36 -50.47 -31.56 -36.39
CA PHE A 36 -51.73 -31.20 -35.75
C PHE A 36 -52.75 -32.37 -35.87
N LEU A 37 -53.38 -32.71 -34.75
CA LEU A 37 -54.68 -33.33 -34.70
C LEU A 37 -55.51 -32.68 -33.60
N SER A 38 -56.49 -31.92 -34.03
CA SER A 38 -57.55 -31.31 -33.24
C SER A 38 -58.46 -32.39 -32.64
N PHE A 39 -58.75 -32.30 -31.32
CA PHE A 39 -60.03 -32.77 -30.77
C PHE A 39 -60.33 -32.14 -29.39
N GLY A 40 -61.51 -31.51 -29.35
CA GLY A 40 -62.45 -31.47 -28.24
C GLY A 40 -62.09 -30.87 -26.88
N LEU A 41 -62.64 -29.65 -26.64
CA LEU A 41 -62.79 -29.12 -25.26
C LEU A 41 -63.64 -30.06 -24.40
N LEU A 42 -63.03 -30.62 -23.37
CA LEU A 42 -63.76 -31.10 -22.19
C LEU A 42 -63.03 -30.54 -21.01
N SER A 43 -63.65 -29.66 -20.24
CA SER A 43 -63.25 -29.18 -18.97
C SER A 43 -63.13 -30.33 -17.96
N LEU A 44 -61.94 -30.86 -17.77
CA LEU A 44 -61.62 -31.80 -16.68
C LEU A 44 -61.04 -31.03 -15.49
N PRO A 45 -61.35 -31.45 -14.25
CA PRO A 45 -60.85 -30.80 -13.05
C PRO A 45 -59.32 -30.81 -13.02
N LEU A 46 -58.75 -29.82 -12.41
CA LEU A 46 -57.30 -29.77 -12.12
C LEU A 46 -56.87 -31.14 -11.55
N LYS A 47 -56.32 -31.99 -12.39
CA LYS A 47 -55.64 -33.19 -11.88
C LYS A 47 -54.41 -32.71 -11.16
N ALA A 48 -54.26 -33.18 -9.91
CA ALA A 48 -52.99 -33.10 -9.21
C ALA A 48 -51.86 -33.44 -10.19
N GLN A 49 -50.89 -32.53 -10.34
CA GLN A 49 -49.72 -32.78 -11.16
C GLN A 49 -49.05 -34.08 -10.64
N GLN A 50 -49.06 -35.11 -11.47
CA GLN A 50 -48.51 -36.41 -11.11
C GLN A 50 -47.01 -36.31 -11.29
N GLU A 51 -46.27 -36.46 -10.19
CA GLU A 51 -44.79 -36.54 -10.22
C GLU A 51 -44.39 -37.73 -11.10
N THR A 52 -43.46 -37.51 -12.00
CA THR A 52 -43.04 -38.48 -13.00
C THR A 52 -41.53 -38.57 -13.06
N ILE A 53 -41.01 -39.76 -13.30
CA ILE A 53 -39.57 -39.97 -13.51
C ILE A 53 -39.29 -39.78 -15.00
N LEU A 54 -38.29 -38.97 -15.33
CA LEU A 54 -37.70 -38.86 -16.65
C LEU A 54 -36.21 -39.11 -16.62
N TYR A 55 -35.67 -39.60 -17.71
CA TYR A 55 -34.27 -39.81 -17.94
C TYR A 55 -33.75 -38.81 -18.99
N PHE A 56 -32.61 -38.17 -18.72
CA PHE A 56 -31.96 -37.28 -19.68
C PHE A 56 -30.73 -37.98 -20.27
N ASP A 57 -30.79 -38.27 -21.55
CA ASP A 57 -29.66 -38.80 -22.32
C ASP A 57 -28.73 -37.64 -22.69
N PHE A 58 -27.56 -37.62 -22.08
CA PHE A 58 -26.54 -36.55 -22.30
C PHE A 58 -25.86 -36.64 -23.68
N LYS A 59 -25.97 -37.80 -24.35
CA LYS A 59 -25.37 -38.01 -25.68
C LYS A 59 -26.30 -37.46 -26.78
N GLU A 60 -27.59 -37.80 -26.68
CA GLU A 60 -28.60 -37.37 -27.65
C GLU A 60 -29.28 -36.05 -27.25
N GLU A 61 -29.03 -35.57 -26.01
CA GLU A 61 -29.62 -34.35 -25.43
C GLU A 61 -31.15 -34.35 -25.40
N ILE A 62 -31.75 -35.50 -25.06
CA ILE A 62 -33.20 -35.68 -25.04
C ILE A 62 -33.73 -36.24 -23.70
N TRP A 63 -34.97 -35.93 -23.39
CA TRP A 63 -35.71 -36.48 -22.27
C TRP A 63 -36.52 -37.72 -22.67
N ASN A 64 -36.34 -38.83 -21.94
CA ASN A 64 -36.96 -40.12 -22.19
C ASN A 64 -37.72 -40.61 -20.95
N LEU A 65 -38.74 -41.46 -21.16
CA LEU A 65 -39.47 -42.15 -20.11
C LEU A 65 -38.71 -43.38 -19.58
N GLU A 66 -37.76 -43.89 -20.32
CA GLU A 66 -36.90 -45.03 -19.98
C GLU A 66 -35.46 -44.63 -20.18
N GLY A 67 -34.56 -45.13 -19.30
CA GLY A 67 -33.13 -44.83 -19.35
C GLY A 67 -32.32 -45.64 -18.34
N ASP A 68 -31.00 -45.51 -18.43
CA ASP A 68 -30.06 -46.14 -17.53
C ASP A 68 -29.58 -45.12 -16.49
N PRO A 69 -29.98 -45.23 -15.20
CA PRO A 69 -29.60 -44.23 -14.17
C PRO A 69 -28.09 -44.16 -13.87
N GLN A 70 -27.29 -45.05 -14.43
CA GLN A 70 -25.83 -45.00 -14.35
C GLN A 70 -25.21 -44.17 -15.48
N LYS A 71 -25.94 -43.94 -16.57
CA LYS A 71 -25.47 -43.20 -17.74
C LYS A 71 -26.26 -41.92 -17.99
N ASP A 72 -27.56 -41.93 -17.63
CA ASP A 72 -28.51 -40.86 -17.90
C ASP A 72 -28.76 -40.07 -16.61
N GLY A 73 -29.15 -38.80 -16.76
CA GLY A 73 -29.65 -38.01 -15.66
C GLY A 73 -31.04 -38.44 -15.25
N VAL A 74 -31.35 -38.53 -13.96
CA VAL A 74 -32.66 -38.95 -13.47
C VAL A 74 -33.39 -37.77 -12.87
N PHE A 75 -34.50 -37.37 -13.47
CA PHE A 75 -35.41 -36.35 -12.98
C PHE A 75 -36.60 -36.96 -12.28
N PHE A 76 -37.00 -36.38 -11.15
CA PHE A 76 -38.21 -36.65 -10.44
C PHE A 76 -38.92 -35.35 -10.09
N GLY A 77 -40.13 -35.14 -10.66
CA GLY A 77 -40.88 -33.89 -10.44
C GLY A 77 -42.05 -33.73 -11.36
N THR A 78 -42.48 -32.50 -11.54
CA THR A 78 -43.64 -32.14 -12.36
C THR A 78 -43.24 -31.93 -13.80
N LEU A 79 -44.15 -32.32 -14.72
CA LEU A 79 -43.97 -32.22 -16.16
C LEU A 79 -45.03 -31.36 -16.82
N LYS A 80 -44.61 -30.63 -17.85
CA LYS A 80 -45.50 -29.98 -18.80
C LYS A 80 -44.99 -30.24 -20.21
N ASN A 81 -45.89 -30.73 -21.08
CA ASN A 81 -45.54 -31.10 -22.45
C ASN A 81 -44.35 -32.10 -22.52
N ARG A 82 -44.26 -33.05 -21.57
CA ARG A 82 -43.21 -34.06 -21.45
C ARG A 82 -41.83 -33.49 -21.14
N LEU A 83 -41.74 -32.28 -20.62
CA LEU A 83 -40.50 -31.65 -20.17
C LEU A 83 -40.60 -31.30 -18.67
N PRO A 84 -39.51 -31.33 -17.92
CA PRO A 84 -39.45 -30.78 -16.58
C PRO A 84 -39.99 -29.35 -16.49
N GLU A 85 -40.90 -29.12 -15.55
CA GLU A 85 -41.55 -27.83 -15.32
C GLU A 85 -41.92 -27.69 -13.84
N GLY A 86 -41.74 -26.51 -13.24
CA GLY A 86 -42.02 -26.31 -11.83
C GLY A 86 -40.84 -26.83 -10.95
N THR A 87 -41.16 -27.45 -9.85
CA THR A 87 -40.10 -27.97 -8.94
C THR A 87 -39.80 -29.45 -9.20
N GLY A 88 -38.54 -29.84 -9.04
CA GLY A 88 -38.11 -31.23 -9.18
C GLY A 88 -36.67 -31.47 -8.76
N ASN A 89 -36.38 -32.74 -8.56
CA ASN A 89 -35.06 -33.24 -8.18
C ASN A 89 -34.39 -33.86 -9.41
N PHE A 90 -33.08 -33.65 -9.57
CA PHE A 90 -32.33 -34.23 -10.66
C PHE A 90 -31.01 -34.80 -10.17
N LYS A 91 -30.79 -36.07 -10.41
CA LYS A 91 -29.55 -36.77 -10.16
C LYS A 91 -28.74 -36.91 -11.45
N PHE A 92 -27.57 -36.31 -11.48
CA PHE A 92 -26.62 -36.48 -12.57
C PHE A 92 -25.89 -37.83 -12.50
N PRO A 93 -25.41 -38.39 -13.63
CA PRO A 93 -24.66 -39.65 -13.64
C PRO A 93 -23.35 -39.58 -12.83
N ASP A 94 -22.74 -38.40 -12.72
CA ASP A 94 -21.54 -38.13 -11.93
C ASP A 94 -21.80 -37.99 -10.43
N GLY A 95 -23.05 -38.13 -9.99
CA GLY A 95 -23.47 -38.10 -8.60
C GLY A 95 -23.87 -36.74 -8.07
N ARG A 96 -23.80 -35.67 -8.88
CA ARG A 96 -24.37 -34.36 -8.50
C ARG A 96 -25.88 -34.50 -8.29
N LEU A 97 -26.40 -33.70 -7.33
CA LEU A 97 -27.84 -33.66 -7.02
C LEU A 97 -28.30 -32.21 -7.12
N TYR A 98 -29.34 -32.00 -7.91
CA TYR A 98 -30.04 -30.72 -8.00
C TYR A 98 -31.46 -30.86 -7.45
N GLU A 99 -31.90 -29.88 -6.69
CA GLU A 99 -33.26 -29.71 -6.22
C GLU A 99 -33.67 -28.25 -6.46
N GLY A 100 -34.75 -28.01 -7.23
CA GLY A 100 -35.13 -26.65 -7.50
C GLY A 100 -36.11 -26.52 -8.66
N GLU A 101 -36.13 -25.34 -9.27
CA GLU A 101 -37.06 -24.93 -10.27
C GLU A 101 -36.61 -25.33 -11.67
N TRP A 102 -37.59 -25.66 -12.50
CA TRP A 102 -37.41 -26.09 -13.89
C TRP A 102 -38.38 -25.36 -14.81
N GLN A 103 -37.91 -24.96 -15.97
CA GLN A 103 -38.70 -24.37 -17.01
C GLN A 103 -38.35 -24.95 -18.37
N GLN A 104 -39.35 -25.56 -19.06
CA GLN A 104 -39.17 -26.14 -20.38
C GLN A 104 -37.96 -27.09 -20.50
N GLY A 105 -37.75 -27.94 -19.49
CA GLY A 105 -36.64 -28.89 -19.46
C GLY A 105 -35.29 -28.35 -19.00
N TRP A 106 -35.20 -27.07 -18.64
CA TRP A 106 -34.01 -26.44 -18.14
C TRP A 106 -34.08 -26.22 -16.62
N ILE A 107 -32.95 -26.35 -15.96
CA ILE A 107 -32.78 -25.81 -14.62
C ILE A 107 -32.85 -24.29 -14.72
N GLU A 108 -33.83 -23.68 -14.07
CA GLU A 108 -34.16 -22.25 -14.16
C GLU A 108 -34.74 -21.80 -12.82
N GLY A 109 -34.50 -20.55 -12.38
CA GLY A 109 -35.03 -20.05 -11.10
C GLY A 109 -34.22 -20.50 -9.92
N GLU A 110 -34.83 -20.65 -8.74
CA GLU A 110 -34.17 -20.96 -7.50
C GLU A 110 -33.93 -22.47 -7.32
N GLY A 111 -32.75 -22.81 -6.78
CA GLY A 111 -32.41 -24.21 -6.53
C GLY A 111 -31.17 -24.42 -5.71
N SER A 112 -30.95 -25.70 -5.38
CA SER A 112 -29.79 -26.20 -4.64
C SER A 112 -29.07 -27.25 -5.49
N LEU A 113 -27.75 -27.13 -5.60
CA LEU A 113 -26.88 -28.11 -6.26
C LEU A 113 -25.83 -28.61 -5.25
N SER A 114 -25.80 -29.92 -5.03
CA SER A 114 -24.78 -30.59 -4.22
C SER A 114 -23.89 -31.44 -5.09
N LEU A 115 -22.58 -31.33 -4.90
CA LEU A 115 -21.56 -32.11 -5.61
C LEU A 115 -21.04 -33.25 -4.73
N PRO A 116 -20.63 -34.40 -5.32
CA PRO A 116 -20.07 -35.52 -4.57
C PRO A 116 -18.81 -35.19 -3.78
N SER A 117 -18.06 -34.17 -4.22
CA SER A 117 -16.88 -33.63 -3.55
C SER A 117 -17.22 -32.84 -2.27
N GLY A 118 -18.53 -32.55 -2.04
CA GLY A 118 -19.04 -31.86 -0.85
C GLY A 118 -19.30 -30.36 -1.06
N GLU A 119 -19.06 -29.81 -2.24
CA GLU A 119 -19.48 -28.44 -2.57
C GLU A 119 -21.01 -28.33 -2.61
N GLN A 120 -21.51 -27.16 -2.25
CA GLN A 120 -22.94 -26.83 -2.29
C GLN A 120 -23.15 -25.43 -2.87
N TYR A 121 -24.10 -25.33 -3.77
CA TYR A 121 -24.64 -24.06 -4.25
C TYR A 121 -26.13 -23.97 -3.92
N ASN A 122 -26.54 -22.79 -3.42
CA ASN A 122 -27.94 -22.45 -3.22
C ASN A 122 -28.18 -21.07 -3.82
N GLY A 123 -29.13 -20.95 -4.74
CA GLY A 123 -29.40 -19.67 -5.39
C GLY A 123 -30.04 -19.84 -6.75
N SER A 124 -30.02 -18.73 -7.50
CA SER A 124 -30.67 -18.66 -8.79
C SER A 124 -29.88 -19.34 -9.90
N PHE A 125 -30.58 -19.97 -10.82
CA PHE A 125 -30.06 -20.60 -12.02
C PHE A 125 -30.71 -20.00 -13.26
N LYS A 126 -29.96 -19.99 -14.36
CA LYS A 126 -30.44 -19.67 -15.67
C LYS A 126 -29.86 -20.65 -16.68
N LYS A 127 -30.74 -21.46 -17.30
CA LYS A 127 -30.36 -22.51 -18.26
C LYS A 127 -29.24 -23.43 -17.72
N GLY A 128 -29.33 -23.82 -16.42
CA GLY A 128 -28.43 -24.76 -15.79
C GLY A 128 -27.10 -24.14 -15.31
N VAL A 129 -26.90 -22.83 -15.42
CA VAL A 129 -25.72 -22.14 -14.88
C VAL A 129 -26.09 -21.22 -13.73
N PHE A 130 -25.19 -21.01 -12.77
CA PHE A 130 -25.41 -20.06 -11.67
C PHE A 130 -25.63 -18.65 -12.23
N HIS A 131 -26.67 -18.00 -11.74
CA HIS A 131 -27.05 -16.66 -12.18
C HIS A 131 -27.74 -15.92 -11.03
N GLY A 132 -27.80 -14.56 -11.09
CA GLY A 132 -28.44 -13.81 -10.00
C GLY A 132 -27.74 -14.00 -8.66
N ASN A 133 -28.51 -14.04 -7.57
CA ASN A 133 -27.97 -14.20 -6.22
C ASN A 133 -27.78 -15.68 -5.87
N GLY A 134 -26.67 -15.97 -5.18
CA GLY A 134 -26.40 -17.33 -4.71
C GLY A 134 -25.34 -17.41 -3.63
N SER A 135 -25.35 -18.55 -2.95
CA SER A 135 -24.38 -18.94 -1.92
C SER A 135 -23.67 -20.18 -2.39
N TYR A 136 -22.34 -20.17 -2.37
CA TYR A 136 -21.52 -21.35 -2.67
C TYR A 136 -20.62 -21.66 -1.48
N ARG A 137 -20.65 -22.92 -1.04
CA ARG A 137 -19.80 -23.41 0.05
C ARG A 137 -18.89 -24.50 -0.46
N TRP A 138 -17.58 -24.36 -0.19
CA TRP A 138 -16.57 -25.35 -0.50
C TRP A 138 -16.33 -26.28 0.72
N PRO A 139 -15.89 -27.53 0.51
CA PRO A 139 -15.59 -28.47 1.59
C PRO A 139 -14.49 -27.99 2.53
N ALA A 140 -13.55 -27.19 2.02
CA ALA A 140 -12.48 -26.58 2.81
C ALA A 140 -12.98 -25.53 3.81
N GLY A 141 -14.25 -25.10 3.69
CA GLY A 141 -14.90 -24.12 4.56
C GLY A 141 -14.93 -22.72 3.99
N ASP A 142 -14.44 -22.51 2.76
CA ASP A 142 -14.66 -21.26 2.05
C ASP A 142 -16.15 -21.07 1.76
N GLU A 143 -16.63 -19.82 1.79
CA GLU A 143 -18.03 -19.49 1.49
C GLU A 143 -18.10 -18.19 0.69
N TYR A 144 -18.82 -18.25 -0.43
CA TYR A 144 -19.19 -17.07 -1.22
C TYR A 144 -20.69 -16.84 -1.15
N ASN A 145 -21.06 -15.58 -0.89
CA ASN A 145 -22.44 -15.09 -0.98
C ASN A 145 -22.46 -13.84 -1.84
N GLY A 146 -23.21 -13.85 -2.94
CA GLY A 146 -23.23 -12.71 -3.85
C GLY A 146 -23.84 -13.03 -5.18
N GLU A 147 -23.63 -12.13 -6.13
CA GLU A 147 -24.17 -12.21 -7.46
C GLU A 147 -23.33 -13.13 -8.36
N TYR A 148 -24.02 -13.80 -9.30
CA TYR A 148 -23.45 -14.63 -10.35
C TYR A 148 -23.95 -14.18 -11.70
N LEU A 149 -23.10 -14.22 -12.70
CA LEU A 149 -23.42 -14.03 -14.10
C LEU A 149 -22.76 -15.15 -14.91
N ASP A 150 -23.58 -15.94 -15.61
CA ASP A 150 -23.14 -17.04 -16.47
C ASP A 150 -22.12 -17.99 -15.78
N GLY A 151 -22.43 -18.39 -14.53
CA GLY A 151 -21.64 -19.31 -13.73
C GLY A 151 -20.46 -18.68 -12.98
N LEU A 152 -20.15 -17.40 -13.17
CA LEU A 152 -19.03 -16.71 -12.54
C LEU A 152 -19.50 -15.72 -11.48
N LYS A 153 -18.73 -15.57 -10.38
CA LYS A 153 -18.94 -14.50 -9.39
C LYS A 153 -18.92 -13.16 -10.13
N HIS A 154 -19.95 -12.34 -9.88
CA HIS A 154 -20.15 -11.04 -10.53
C HIS A 154 -20.80 -10.06 -9.55
N GLY A 155 -20.87 -8.76 -9.91
CA GLY A 155 -21.55 -7.77 -9.08
C GLY A 155 -21.05 -7.72 -7.65
N ARG A 156 -21.92 -7.52 -6.67
CA ARG A 156 -21.57 -7.46 -5.24
C ARG A 156 -21.53 -8.84 -4.61
N GLY A 157 -20.53 -9.06 -3.77
CA GLY A 157 -20.41 -10.33 -3.05
C GLY A 157 -19.50 -10.27 -1.83
N ARG A 158 -19.61 -11.33 -1.03
CA ARG A 158 -18.78 -11.60 0.15
C ARG A 158 -18.16 -12.98 0.01
N LEU A 159 -16.84 -13.06 0.15
CA LEU A 159 -16.07 -14.30 0.19
C LEU A 159 -15.39 -14.40 1.56
N ILE A 160 -15.57 -15.54 2.22
CA ILE A 160 -14.96 -15.86 3.52
C ILE A 160 -14.06 -17.06 3.32
N PHE A 161 -12.89 -17.04 3.95
CA PHE A 161 -11.92 -18.12 3.94
C PHE A 161 -11.78 -18.75 5.34
N PRO A 162 -11.43 -20.03 5.43
CA PRO A 162 -11.29 -20.73 6.73
C PRO A 162 -10.23 -20.15 7.66
N ASN A 163 -9.21 -19.49 7.10
CA ASN A 163 -8.14 -18.83 7.85
C ASN A 163 -8.58 -17.50 8.48
N GLY A 164 -9.84 -17.11 8.31
CA GLY A 164 -10.42 -15.86 8.82
C GLY A 164 -10.29 -14.68 7.88
N ASP A 165 -9.68 -14.86 6.70
CA ASP A 165 -9.68 -13.82 5.65
C ASP A 165 -11.10 -13.60 5.12
N ARG A 166 -11.41 -12.38 4.73
CA ARG A 166 -12.71 -12.02 4.17
C ARG A 166 -12.57 -10.91 3.13
N TYR A 167 -13.23 -11.09 2.00
CA TYR A 167 -13.43 -10.03 1.03
C TYR A 167 -14.91 -9.63 0.96
N VAL A 168 -15.18 -8.35 0.92
CA VAL A 168 -16.51 -7.78 0.65
C VAL A 168 -16.33 -6.69 -0.40
N GLY A 169 -16.94 -6.86 -1.56
CA GLY A 169 -16.76 -5.92 -2.66
C GLY A 169 -17.36 -6.38 -3.95
N SER A 170 -16.92 -5.76 -5.03
CA SER A 170 -17.36 -6.10 -6.38
C SER A 170 -16.52 -7.22 -6.98
N PHE A 171 -17.16 -8.00 -7.85
CA PHE A 171 -16.56 -9.07 -8.64
C PHE A 171 -16.86 -8.84 -10.13
N GLU A 172 -15.92 -9.17 -10.98
CA GLU A 172 -16.09 -9.25 -12.43
C GLU A 172 -15.37 -10.49 -12.94
N THR A 173 -16.10 -11.34 -13.70
CA THR A 173 -15.57 -12.60 -14.25
C THR A 173 -14.86 -13.49 -13.21
N GLY A 174 -15.41 -13.56 -11.98
CA GLY A 174 -14.88 -14.35 -10.87
C GLY A 174 -13.79 -13.71 -10.03
N LEU A 175 -13.24 -12.55 -10.44
CA LEU A 175 -12.14 -11.85 -9.80
C LEU A 175 -12.61 -10.63 -9.02
N TYR A 176 -11.89 -10.23 -7.98
CA TYR A 176 -12.10 -8.94 -7.29
C TYR A 176 -11.97 -7.81 -8.30
N HIS A 177 -12.92 -6.89 -8.29
CA HIS A 177 -12.97 -5.76 -9.20
C HIS A 177 -13.64 -4.57 -8.53
N GLY A 178 -13.37 -3.31 -9.00
CA GLY A 178 -13.97 -2.12 -8.40
C GLY A 178 -13.68 -1.97 -6.91
N ASP A 179 -14.60 -1.39 -6.17
CA ASP A 179 -14.42 -1.13 -4.73
C ASP A 179 -14.59 -2.38 -3.89
N GLY A 180 -13.68 -2.57 -2.93
CA GLY A 180 -13.73 -3.69 -2.00
C GLY A 180 -12.93 -3.49 -0.73
N VAL A 181 -13.28 -4.28 0.27
CA VAL A 181 -12.56 -4.41 1.54
C VAL A 181 -12.08 -5.84 1.69
N PHE A 182 -10.79 -6.01 1.91
CA PHE A 182 -10.20 -7.30 2.26
C PHE A 182 -9.68 -7.22 3.70
N SER A 183 -10.31 -7.97 4.59
CA SER A 183 -9.88 -8.12 5.97
C SER A 183 -9.12 -9.43 6.10
N PHE A 184 -7.88 -9.37 6.56
CA PHE A 184 -7.03 -10.55 6.77
C PHE A 184 -7.26 -11.14 8.16
N GLY A 185 -7.17 -12.44 8.31
CA GLY A 185 -7.31 -13.15 9.58
C GLY A 185 -6.28 -12.72 10.65
N ASN A 186 -5.17 -12.14 10.25
CA ASN A 186 -4.16 -11.56 11.15
C ASN A 186 -4.48 -10.13 11.63
N GLY A 187 -5.63 -9.57 11.25
CA GLY A 187 -6.07 -8.23 11.62
C GLY A 187 -5.64 -7.10 10.70
N ALA A 188 -4.89 -7.39 9.63
CA ALA A 188 -4.64 -6.40 8.57
C ALA A 188 -5.91 -6.16 7.75
N GLU A 189 -6.01 -5.01 7.08
CA GLU A 189 -7.15 -4.67 6.23
C GLU A 189 -6.72 -3.80 5.05
N TYR A 190 -7.24 -4.12 3.87
CA TYR A 190 -7.17 -3.23 2.71
C TYR A 190 -8.56 -2.76 2.33
N GLN A 191 -8.72 -1.47 2.13
CA GLN A 191 -9.91 -0.85 1.58
C GLN A 191 -9.52 -0.01 0.36
N GLY A 192 -10.10 -0.30 -0.79
CA GLY A 192 -9.79 0.43 -2.03
C GLY A 192 -10.24 -0.29 -3.28
N ASN A 193 -9.71 0.15 -4.40
CA ASN A 193 -10.05 -0.41 -5.69
C ASN A 193 -9.27 -1.68 -6.01
N TYR A 194 -9.92 -2.56 -6.76
CA TYR A 194 -9.36 -3.78 -7.34
C TYR A 194 -9.55 -3.79 -8.84
N ARG A 195 -8.60 -4.39 -9.54
CA ARG A 195 -8.69 -4.67 -10.97
C ARG A 195 -8.08 -6.03 -11.26
N ASN A 196 -8.91 -6.94 -11.82
CA ASN A 196 -8.51 -8.31 -12.13
C ASN A 196 -7.86 -9.04 -10.94
N GLY A 197 -8.46 -8.91 -9.73
CA GLY A 197 -8.00 -9.53 -8.52
C GLY A 197 -6.87 -8.81 -7.78
N LEU A 198 -6.26 -7.79 -8.35
CA LEU A 198 -5.15 -7.04 -7.77
C LEU A 198 -5.63 -5.68 -7.24
N ARG A 199 -5.02 -5.20 -6.14
CA ARG A 199 -5.21 -3.83 -5.65
C ARG A 199 -4.72 -2.87 -6.71
N GLU A 200 -5.54 -1.89 -7.06
CA GLU A 200 -5.28 -0.93 -8.13
C GLU A 200 -5.88 0.43 -7.77
N GLY A 201 -5.25 1.54 -8.19
CA GLY A 201 -5.75 2.87 -7.89
C GLY A 201 -5.65 3.24 -6.41
N LYS A 202 -6.51 4.13 -5.92
CA LYS A 202 -6.46 4.61 -4.54
C LYS A 202 -6.92 3.56 -3.54
N GLY A 203 -6.23 3.47 -2.41
CA GLY A 203 -6.60 2.58 -1.32
C GLY A 203 -5.89 2.89 -0.02
N THR A 204 -6.42 2.30 1.04
CA THR A 204 -5.87 2.36 2.39
C THR A 204 -5.53 0.94 2.83
N PHE A 205 -4.32 0.74 3.33
CA PHE A 205 -3.88 -0.53 3.90
C PHE A 205 -3.48 -0.35 5.36
N LYS A 206 -4.26 -0.96 6.25
CA LYS A 206 -3.94 -1.07 7.66
C LYS A 206 -3.19 -2.38 7.89
N PHE A 207 -1.98 -2.30 8.38
CA PHE A 207 -1.14 -3.45 8.68
C PHE A 207 -1.51 -4.07 10.04
N ALA A 208 -1.23 -5.35 10.23
CA ALA A 208 -1.48 -6.05 11.48
C ALA A 208 -0.72 -5.45 12.69
N ASN A 209 0.43 -4.83 12.44
CA ASN A 209 1.21 -4.12 13.46
C ASN A 209 0.67 -2.72 13.80
N GLY A 210 -0.42 -2.29 13.15
CA GLY A 210 -1.04 -0.98 13.37
C GLY A 210 -0.54 0.14 12.47
N ASP A 211 0.45 -0.11 11.61
CA ASP A 211 0.86 0.85 10.58
C ASP A 211 -0.27 1.09 9.57
N LEU A 212 -0.25 2.24 8.92
CA LEU A 212 -1.25 2.62 7.92
C LEU A 212 -0.57 3.17 6.66
N TYR A 213 -0.95 2.66 5.50
CA TYR A 213 -0.61 3.27 4.22
C TYR A 213 -1.87 3.81 3.55
N GLU A 214 -1.80 5.02 3.05
CA GLU A 214 -2.83 5.65 2.23
C GLU A 214 -2.20 6.19 0.95
N GLY A 215 -2.68 5.72 -0.19
CA GLY A 215 -2.11 6.11 -1.47
C GLY A 215 -2.53 5.21 -2.63
N PRO A 216 -1.94 5.43 -3.81
CA PRO A 216 -2.20 4.61 -4.98
C PRO A 216 -1.49 3.26 -4.91
N PHE A 217 -2.13 2.27 -5.53
CA PHE A 217 -1.63 0.92 -5.74
C PHE A 217 -1.56 0.64 -7.25
N VAL A 218 -0.53 -0.07 -7.67
CA VAL A 218 -0.38 -0.63 -9.01
C VAL A 218 0.04 -2.09 -8.88
N ALA A 219 -0.71 -2.99 -9.51
CA ALA A 219 -0.46 -4.43 -9.45
C ALA A 219 -0.25 -4.97 -8.02
N GLY A 220 -1.06 -4.49 -7.07
CA GLY A 220 -1.05 -4.93 -5.67
C GLY A 220 -0.05 -4.21 -4.76
N MET A 221 0.83 -3.35 -5.27
CA MET A 221 1.87 -2.67 -4.51
C MET A 221 1.67 -1.14 -4.45
N PRO A 222 2.02 -0.48 -3.33
CA PRO A 222 2.12 0.97 -3.25
C PRO A 222 3.00 1.55 -4.37
N GLU A 223 2.47 2.55 -5.10
CA GLU A 223 3.15 3.20 -6.23
C GLU A 223 2.72 4.67 -6.31
N GLY A 224 3.66 5.59 -6.61
CA GLY A 224 3.38 7.03 -6.68
C GLY A 224 3.30 7.69 -5.31
N LYS A 225 2.63 8.85 -5.19
CA LYS A 225 2.60 9.63 -3.95
C LYS A 225 1.60 9.06 -2.95
N GLY A 226 2.07 8.81 -1.72
CA GLY A 226 1.27 8.27 -0.63
C GLY A 226 1.79 8.69 0.73
N ILE A 227 1.03 8.32 1.76
CA ILE A 227 1.35 8.57 3.17
C ILE A 227 1.47 7.22 3.87
N TYR A 228 2.54 7.03 4.62
CA TYR A 228 2.75 5.87 5.49
C TYR A 228 2.88 6.35 6.94
N GLN A 229 1.99 5.90 7.80
CA GLN A 229 1.98 6.20 9.22
C GLN A 229 2.43 4.95 9.99
N PHE A 230 3.50 5.08 10.75
CA PHE A 230 3.99 4.02 11.63
C PHE A 230 3.29 4.09 12.97
N GLN A 231 2.96 2.96 13.56
CA GLN A 231 2.34 2.89 14.90
C GLN A 231 3.15 3.64 15.97
N GLY A 232 4.48 3.70 15.81
CA GLY A 232 5.39 4.41 16.71
C GLY A 232 5.40 5.94 16.58
N GLY A 233 4.46 6.54 15.82
CA GLY A 233 4.30 7.99 15.66
C GLY A 233 5.21 8.63 14.61
N MET A 234 6.00 7.84 13.87
CA MET A 234 6.67 8.31 12.65
C MET A 234 5.67 8.37 11.49
N SER A 235 5.94 9.22 10.50
CA SER A 235 5.20 9.22 9.24
C SER A 235 6.10 9.52 8.06
N TYR A 236 5.78 8.95 6.91
CA TYR A 236 6.42 9.28 5.64
C TYR A 236 5.34 9.76 4.66
N GLU A 237 5.58 10.90 4.05
CA GLU A 237 4.78 11.45 2.95
C GLU A 237 5.70 11.63 1.74
N GLY A 238 5.42 10.94 0.65
CA GLY A 238 6.29 11.00 -0.53
C GLY A 238 5.97 9.94 -1.57
N GLU A 239 6.91 9.76 -2.46
CA GLU A 239 6.80 8.81 -3.55
C GLU A 239 7.13 7.39 -3.10
N PHE A 240 6.39 6.43 -3.66
CA PHE A 240 6.62 5.00 -3.51
C PHE A 240 6.85 4.37 -4.87
N ARG A 241 7.70 3.38 -4.90
CA ARG A 241 7.95 2.53 -6.06
C ARG A 241 8.02 1.08 -5.60
N LYS A 242 7.10 0.23 -6.10
CA LYS A 242 7.00 -1.18 -5.71
C LYS A 242 6.96 -1.39 -4.20
N GLY A 243 6.20 -0.54 -3.49
CA GLY A 243 6.05 -0.59 -2.04
C GLY A 243 7.20 0.00 -1.23
N LEU A 244 8.26 0.51 -1.85
CA LEU A 244 9.41 1.12 -1.18
C LEU A 244 9.35 2.64 -1.32
N ARG A 245 9.76 3.38 -0.27
CA ARG A 245 9.93 4.84 -0.33
C ARG A 245 10.97 5.17 -1.39
N HIS A 246 10.61 6.04 -2.32
CA HIS A 246 11.42 6.40 -3.48
C HIS A 246 11.15 7.83 -3.88
N GLY A 247 12.06 8.48 -4.66
CA GLY A 247 11.87 9.84 -5.11
C GLY A 247 11.75 10.86 -3.97
N GLN A 248 11.08 11.96 -4.23
CA GLN A 248 10.94 13.04 -3.25
C GLN A 248 10.00 12.66 -2.11
N GLY A 249 10.42 12.91 -0.87
CA GLY A 249 9.61 12.61 0.30
C GLY A 249 10.07 13.29 1.58
N LYS A 250 9.19 13.23 2.59
CA LYS A 250 9.37 13.75 3.94
C LYS A 250 9.13 12.63 4.94
N LEU A 251 10.11 12.37 5.78
CA LEU A 251 9.99 11.43 6.90
C LEU A 251 10.00 12.22 8.20
N MET A 252 8.87 12.21 8.89
CA MET A 252 8.74 12.77 10.24
C MET A 252 9.07 11.67 11.26
N LEU A 253 10.07 11.90 12.09
CA LEU A 253 10.42 11.02 13.21
C LEU A 253 9.52 11.28 14.41
N SER A 254 9.39 10.30 15.31
CA SER A 254 8.56 10.41 16.53
C SER A 254 8.97 11.55 17.48
N ASN A 255 10.21 12.01 17.40
CA ASN A 255 10.71 13.17 18.15
C ASN A 255 10.49 14.51 17.44
N GLY A 256 9.76 14.52 16.31
CA GLY A 256 9.43 15.71 15.54
C GLY A 256 10.52 16.19 14.57
N ILE A 257 11.64 15.48 14.44
CA ILE A 257 12.63 15.78 13.42
C ILE A 257 12.08 15.35 12.06
N MET A 258 12.12 16.24 11.07
CA MET A 258 11.76 15.98 9.69
C MET A 258 13.01 15.76 8.83
N ILE A 259 12.99 14.68 8.05
CA ILE A 259 13.99 14.37 7.04
C ILE A 259 13.35 14.57 5.67
N GLU A 260 13.91 15.45 4.86
CA GLU A 260 13.40 15.77 3.52
C GLU A 260 14.48 15.50 2.47
N GLY A 261 14.08 14.95 1.32
CA GLY A 261 14.96 14.74 0.18
C GLY A 261 14.56 13.58 -0.71
N GLU A 262 15.51 13.15 -1.56
CA GLU A 262 15.30 12.07 -2.52
C GLU A 262 15.64 10.71 -1.90
N PHE A 263 14.61 9.92 -1.65
CA PHE A 263 14.72 8.56 -1.14
C PHE A 263 15.02 7.58 -2.30
N SER A 264 15.81 6.56 -2.03
CA SER A 264 16.10 5.49 -2.98
C SER A 264 15.90 4.13 -2.32
N ASP A 265 14.76 3.46 -2.65
CA ASP A 265 14.42 2.12 -2.18
C ASP A 265 14.58 1.98 -0.65
N ASN A 266 13.88 2.84 0.10
CA ASN A 266 13.91 3.00 1.56
C ASN A 266 15.19 3.62 2.16
N ARG A 267 16.21 3.91 1.35
CA ARG A 267 17.41 4.58 1.83
C ARG A 267 17.14 6.06 2.05
N LEU A 268 17.75 6.62 3.09
CA LEU A 268 17.68 8.05 3.37
C LEU A 268 18.39 8.86 2.27
N PRO A 269 17.96 10.11 2.02
CA PRO A 269 18.64 11.01 1.09
C PRO A 269 20.08 11.30 1.49
N SER A 270 20.90 11.64 0.49
CA SER A 270 22.26 12.10 0.71
C SER A 270 22.59 13.21 -0.30
N PRO A 271 22.96 14.43 0.11
CA PRO A 271 23.07 14.88 1.52
C PRO A 271 21.71 14.89 2.25
N LEU A 272 21.74 14.66 3.56
CA LEU A 272 20.55 14.65 4.39
C LEU A 272 20.17 16.07 4.81
N LYS A 273 18.89 16.42 4.72
CA LYS A 273 18.32 17.63 5.31
C LYS A 273 17.48 17.23 6.52
N LEU A 274 17.85 17.74 7.69
CA LEU A 274 17.14 17.59 8.96
C LEU A 274 16.51 18.92 9.35
N GLU A 275 15.23 18.92 9.67
CA GLU A 275 14.56 20.05 10.29
C GLU A 275 14.13 19.65 11.70
N TYR A 276 14.63 20.38 12.68
CA TYR A 276 14.36 20.15 14.09
C TYR A 276 13.09 20.89 14.52
N PRO A 277 12.38 20.42 15.58
CA PRO A 277 11.15 21.06 16.06
C PRO A 277 11.31 22.54 16.47
N ASN A 278 12.54 22.96 16.85
CA ASN A 278 12.86 24.34 17.17
C ASN A 278 13.17 25.20 15.93
N GLY A 279 12.90 24.68 14.71
CA GLY A 279 13.14 25.37 13.45
C GLY A 279 14.59 25.41 12.99
N THR A 280 15.51 24.75 13.70
CA THR A 280 16.90 24.60 13.24
C THR A 280 16.93 23.64 12.05
N VAL A 281 17.65 24.02 10.98
CA VAL A 281 17.83 23.19 9.78
C VAL A 281 19.29 22.80 9.65
N TYR A 282 19.55 21.51 9.53
CA TYR A 282 20.86 20.96 9.17
C TYR A 282 20.81 20.36 7.78
N GLN A 283 21.85 20.58 6.99
CA GLN A 283 22.04 19.94 5.69
C GLN A 283 23.48 19.47 5.57
N GLY A 284 23.68 18.16 5.39
CA GLY A 284 25.05 17.63 5.30
C GLY A 284 25.13 16.13 5.50
N SER A 285 26.34 15.66 5.76
CA SER A 285 26.63 14.25 6.04
C SER A 285 26.21 13.87 7.45
N VAL A 286 25.70 12.67 7.64
CA VAL A 286 25.31 12.12 8.94
C VAL A 286 25.81 10.69 9.11
N ILE A 287 26.13 10.32 10.34
CA ILE A 287 26.36 8.93 10.75
C ILE A 287 25.31 8.60 11.82
N ASN A 288 24.51 7.57 11.57
CA ASN A 288 23.40 7.17 12.46
C ASN A 288 22.42 8.32 12.81
N GLY A 289 22.15 9.21 11.85
CA GLY A 289 21.24 10.34 12.05
C GLY A 289 21.83 11.53 12.80
N ILE A 290 23.13 11.48 13.16
CA ILE A 290 23.85 12.55 13.84
C ILE A 290 24.78 13.23 12.83
N PRO A 291 24.84 14.58 12.76
CA PRO A 291 25.79 15.31 11.94
C PRO A 291 27.23 14.80 12.10
N ASP A 292 27.86 14.35 11.01
CA ASP A 292 29.26 13.86 10.99
C ASP A 292 29.81 14.00 9.57
N GLY A 293 30.91 14.69 9.41
CA GLY A 293 31.43 15.15 8.11
C GLY A 293 31.09 16.61 7.84
N ASN A 294 31.04 17.02 6.56
CA ASN A 294 30.74 18.41 6.19
C ASN A 294 29.23 18.67 6.17
N GLY A 295 28.85 19.88 6.61
CA GLY A 295 27.46 20.30 6.61
C GLY A 295 27.28 21.79 6.92
N THR A 296 26.01 22.21 6.77
CA THR A 296 25.57 23.55 7.16
C THR A 296 24.44 23.42 8.18
N ILE A 297 24.47 24.19 9.24
CA ILE A 297 23.35 24.33 10.18
C ILE A 297 22.89 25.79 10.20
N ARG A 298 21.57 26.01 10.21
CA ARG A 298 20.94 27.33 10.34
C ARG A 298 19.94 27.32 11.47
N MET A 299 20.04 28.27 12.36
CA MET A 299 19.16 28.41 13.54
C MET A 299 18.12 29.52 13.29
N MET A 300 17.02 29.48 14.04
CA MET A 300 15.93 30.46 13.92
C MET A 300 16.31 31.90 14.20
N ASP A 301 17.33 32.11 15.06
CA ASP A 301 17.84 33.43 15.41
C ASP A 301 18.70 34.08 14.33
N GLY A 302 18.89 33.37 13.19
CA GLY A 302 19.74 33.81 12.07
C GLY A 302 21.19 33.34 12.16
N THR A 303 21.57 32.68 13.24
CA THR A 303 22.89 32.04 13.38
C THR A 303 23.03 30.92 12.32
N SER A 304 24.24 30.84 11.73
CA SER A 304 24.57 29.69 10.87
C SER A 304 26.01 29.24 11.05
N TYR A 305 26.25 27.97 10.76
CA TYR A 305 27.59 27.40 10.68
C TYR A 305 27.70 26.55 9.43
N GLU A 306 28.79 26.69 8.72
CA GLU A 306 29.16 25.87 7.58
C GLU A 306 30.59 25.34 7.81
N GLY A 307 30.72 23.99 7.81
CA GLY A 307 32.01 23.37 8.09
C GLY A 307 31.92 21.92 8.48
N GLY A 308 32.96 21.43 9.17
CA GLY A 308 33.03 20.07 9.64
C GLY A 308 32.19 19.83 10.90
N PHE A 309 31.66 18.62 11.00
CA PHE A 309 30.94 18.10 12.16
C PHE A 309 31.54 16.77 12.58
N LYS A 310 31.53 16.48 13.87
CA LYS A 310 31.88 15.19 14.44
C LYS A 310 30.96 14.88 15.62
N LYS A 311 30.19 13.80 15.53
CA LYS A 311 29.22 13.42 16.57
C LYS A 311 28.26 14.54 16.97
N GLY A 312 27.84 15.37 16.00
CA GLY A 312 26.92 16.48 16.21
C GLY A 312 27.54 17.80 16.64
N ALA A 313 28.82 17.84 16.97
CA ALA A 313 29.56 19.04 17.36
C ALA A 313 30.35 19.61 16.17
N PHE A 314 30.56 20.94 16.12
CA PHE A 314 31.45 21.58 15.17
C PHE A 314 32.86 21.05 15.32
N HIS A 315 33.52 20.72 14.22
CA HIS A 315 34.84 20.09 14.22
C HIS A 315 35.59 20.40 12.92
N GLY A 316 36.92 20.62 13.03
CA GLY A 316 37.74 21.01 11.87
C GLY A 316 37.47 22.45 11.43
N GLU A 317 37.76 22.75 10.17
CA GLU A 317 37.55 24.10 9.60
C GLU A 317 36.06 24.42 9.44
N GLY A 318 35.71 25.69 9.75
CA GLY A 318 34.33 26.16 9.55
C GLY A 318 34.17 27.65 9.67
N VAL A 319 33.03 28.12 9.22
CA VAL A 319 32.59 29.51 9.27
C VAL A 319 31.31 29.59 10.09
N TYR A 320 31.35 30.39 11.15
CA TYR A 320 30.19 30.67 12.00
C TYR A 320 29.73 32.10 11.81
N LEU A 321 28.50 32.28 11.39
CA LEU A 321 27.88 33.58 11.19
C LEU A 321 26.92 33.87 12.35
N TYR A 322 27.10 35.02 12.99
CA TYR A 322 26.25 35.48 14.09
C TYR A 322 25.04 36.26 13.58
N PRO A 323 23.98 36.39 14.42
CA PRO A 323 22.76 37.11 14.02
C PRO A 323 23.01 38.61 13.73
N ASP A 324 24.00 39.21 14.35
CA ASP A 324 24.39 40.60 14.13
C ASP A 324 25.27 40.81 12.90
N GLY A 325 25.61 39.76 12.18
CA GLY A 325 26.46 39.76 11.01
C GLY A 325 27.96 39.62 11.29
N ALA A 326 28.35 39.43 12.57
CA ALA A 326 29.72 39.03 12.90
C ALA A 326 30.02 37.63 12.38
N GLU A 327 31.27 37.36 12.05
CA GLU A 327 31.73 36.09 11.50
C GLU A 327 32.95 35.57 12.23
N PHE A 328 32.98 34.26 12.49
CA PHE A 328 34.21 33.57 12.84
C PHE A 328 34.54 32.52 11.80
N GLN A 329 35.75 32.60 11.28
CA GLN A 329 36.31 31.62 10.34
C GLN A 329 37.56 30.99 10.98
N GLY A 330 37.55 29.67 11.19
CA GLY A 330 38.68 28.99 11.81
C GLY A 330 38.39 27.55 12.19
N THR A 331 39.26 27.00 13.03
CA THR A 331 39.20 25.60 13.42
C THR A 331 38.33 25.41 14.67
N TYR A 332 37.62 24.31 14.73
CA TYR A 332 36.80 23.86 15.86
C TYR A 332 37.23 22.48 16.34
N GLN A 333 37.17 22.25 17.62
CA GLN A 333 37.31 20.94 18.25
C GLN A 333 36.17 20.75 19.27
N GLU A 334 35.35 19.73 19.07
CA GLU A 334 34.21 19.41 19.97
C GLU A 334 33.29 20.59 20.25
N GLY A 335 33.02 21.43 19.26
CA GLY A 335 32.13 22.59 19.33
C GLY A 335 32.81 23.88 19.79
N VAL A 336 34.08 23.82 20.17
CA VAL A 336 34.86 24.97 20.71
C VAL A 336 35.88 25.44 19.69
N ARG A 337 36.07 26.76 19.56
CA ARG A 337 37.14 27.34 18.73
C ARG A 337 38.48 26.89 19.24
N GLU A 338 39.30 26.34 18.37
CA GLU A 338 40.63 25.83 18.69
C GLU A 338 41.58 26.06 17.51
N GLY A 339 42.86 26.49 17.82
CA GLY A 339 43.84 26.76 16.77
C GLY A 339 43.60 28.10 16.05
N LYS A 340 44.06 28.23 14.82
CA LYS A 340 44.01 29.49 14.08
C LYS A 340 42.57 29.87 13.69
N GLY A 341 42.28 31.18 13.82
CA GLY A 341 40.98 31.70 13.41
C GLY A 341 40.99 33.21 13.26
N ILE A 342 39.98 33.68 12.52
CA ILE A 342 39.72 35.10 12.26
C ILE A 342 38.31 35.40 12.70
N PHE A 343 38.15 36.37 13.60
CA PHE A 343 36.84 36.94 13.94
C PHE A 343 36.67 38.27 13.21
N ARG A 344 35.55 38.46 12.51
CA ARG A 344 35.21 39.71 11.80
C ARG A 344 33.95 40.32 12.40
N TRP A 345 34.03 41.60 12.78
CA TRP A 345 32.86 42.36 13.22
C TRP A 345 32.14 43.04 12.06
N PRO A 346 30.84 43.31 12.20
CA PRO A 346 30.07 43.99 11.15
C PRO A 346 30.58 45.40 10.79
N ASP A 347 31.28 46.06 11.72
CA ASP A 347 31.85 47.36 11.53
C ASP A 347 33.19 47.37 10.76
N GLY A 348 33.62 46.19 10.27
CA GLY A 348 34.81 46.01 9.45
C GLY A 348 36.09 45.73 10.25
N ARG A 349 36.04 45.66 11.59
CA ARG A 349 37.15 45.17 12.39
C ARG A 349 37.38 43.68 12.17
N SER A 350 38.62 43.21 12.32
CA SER A 350 38.94 41.79 12.32
C SER A 350 40.06 41.46 13.31
N LEU A 351 39.96 40.33 13.97
CA LEU A 351 40.94 39.79 14.93
C LEU A 351 41.37 38.40 14.45
N GLU A 352 42.63 38.29 14.06
CA GLU A 352 43.29 37.03 13.70
C GLU A 352 44.20 36.59 14.83
N GLY A 353 44.11 35.33 15.24
CA GLY A 353 44.94 34.80 16.30
C GLY A 353 44.81 33.30 16.49
N ASN A 354 45.46 32.79 17.54
CA ASN A 354 45.33 31.41 17.95
C ASN A 354 44.32 31.30 19.10
N TYR A 355 43.31 30.49 18.88
CA TYR A 355 42.24 30.23 19.86
C TYR A 355 42.52 28.97 20.64
N GLN A 356 42.29 29.03 21.93
CA GLN A 356 42.38 27.91 22.85
C GLN A 356 41.17 27.93 23.77
N GLN A 357 40.41 26.85 23.82
CA GLN A 357 39.16 26.77 24.58
C GLN A 357 38.18 27.94 24.31
N GLY A 358 38.12 28.40 23.06
CA GLY A 358 37.25 29.48 22.62
C GLY A 358 37.77 30.88 22.78
N GLN A 359 38.88 31.07 23.50
CA GLN A 359 39.51 32.35 23.75
C GLN A 359 40.76 32.55 22.89
N VAL A 360 40.93 33.76 22.36
CA VAL A 360 42.16 34.12 21.64
C VAL A 360 43.21 34.60 22.60
N SER A 361 44.42 34.11 22.43
CA SER A 361 45.57 34.52 23.25
C SER A 361 46.87 34.45 22.46
N GLY A 362 47.93 35.06 23.01
CA GLY A 362 49.24 35.11 22.38
C GLY A 362 49.33 36.14 21.26
N LYS A 363 50.11 35.84 20.21
CA LYS A 363 50.30 36.80 19.10
C LYS A 363 49.02 36.92 18.26
N ILE A 364 48.56 38.17 18.11
CA ILE A 364 47.37 38.51 17.33
C ILE A 364 47.65 39.56 16.27
N VAL A 365 46.73 39.64 15.31
CA VAL A 365 46.61 40.76 14.38
C VAL A 365 45.17 41.34 14.51
N LEU A 366 45.08 42.60 14.93
CA LEU A 366 43.78 43.30 15.02
C LEU A 366 43.76 44.43 13.97
N ASN A 367 42.84 44.34 13.03
CA ASN A 367 42.53 45.41 12.07
C ASN A 367 41.35 46.19 12.62
N PHE A 368 41.52 47.52 12.73
CA PHE A 368 40.48 48.46 13.14
C PHE A 368 39.63 48.90 11.95
N SER A 369 38.37 49.28 12.17
CA SER A 369 37.46 49.76 11.14
C SER A 369 37.99 50.99 10.40
N GLY A 370 38.83 51.82 11.05
CA GLY A 370 39.49 52.96 10.45
C GLY A 370 40.76 52.66 9.63
N GLY A 371 41.09 51.34 9.43
CA GLY A 371 42.22 50.89 8.64
C GLY A 371 43.57 50.82 9.39
N SER A 372 43.62 51.20 10.64
CA SER A 372 44.80 50.96 11.49
C SER A 372 44.93 49.46 11.83
N ARG A 373 46.17 48.99 12.04
CA ARG A 373 46.45 47.58 12.31
C ARG A 373 47.40 47.47 13.54
N TYR A 374 46.99 46.62 14.50
CA TYR A 374 47.85 46.21 15.62
C TYR A 374 48.35 44.80 15.38
N GLU A 375 49.62 44.58 15.63
CA GLU A 375 50.23 43.24 15.66
C GLU A 375 51.04 43.12 16.94
N GLY A 376 50.67 42.20 17.85
CA GLY A 376 51.30 42.08 19.14
C GLY A 376 50.67 40.99 20.02
N MET A 377 50.99 41.02 21.29
CA MET A 377 50.50 40.03 22.26
C MET A 377 49.16 40.45 22.85
N LEU A 378 48.29 39.45 23.03
CA LEU A 378 47.03 39.56 23.78
C LEU A 378 47.03 38.55 24.90
N GLU A 379 46.74 39.00 26.11
CA GLU A 379 46.61 38.16 27.30
C GLU A 379 45.34 38.61 28.05
N ASP A 380 44.46 37.64 28.37
CA ASP A 380 43.18 37.87 29.04
C ASP A 380 42.33 38.97 28.37
N GLY A 381 42.34 39.04 27.02
CA GLY A 381 41.59 40.03 26.24
C GLY A 381 42.19 41.43 26.23
N VAL A 382 43.34 41.62 26.82
CA VAL A 382 44.04 42.90 26.89
C VAL A 382 45.35 42.84 26.08
N MET A 383 45.65 43.90 25.34
CA MET A 383 46.95 44.05 24.67
C MET A 383 48.04 44.15 25.75
N ASN A 384 48.95 43.18 25.77
CA ASN A 384 50.00 43.06 26.81
C ASN A 384 51.32 42.60 26.16
N GLY A 385 52.44 43.14 26.63
CA GLY A 385 53.76 42.82 26.10
C GLY A 385 54.11 43.59 24.81
N GLU A 386 55.01 42.99 24.01
CA GLU A 386 55.51 43.62 22.81
C GLU A 386 54.42 43.62 21.67
N GLY A 387 54.29 44.79 21.00
CA GLY A 387 53.41 44.94 19.87
C GLY A 387 53.66 46.22 19.14
N SER A 388 53.17 46.28 17.85
CA SER A 388 53.23 47.50 17.07
C SER A 388 51.81 47.86 16.57
N ILE A 389 51.56 49.14 16.52
CA ILE A 389 50.34 49.67 15.87
C ILE A 389 50.76 50.53 14.65
N ARG A 390 50.21 50.20 13.51
CA ARG A 390 50.39 50.95 12.26
C ARG A 390 49.12 51.71 11.92
N HIS A 391 49.22 53.01 11.85
CA HIS A 391 48.10 53.88 11.48
C HIS A 391 47.94 54.02 9.96
N VAL A 392 46.75 54.42 9.54
CA VAL A 392 46.39 54.65 8.09
C VAL A 392 47.32 55.69 7.45
N ASN A 393 47.77 56.71 8.19
CA ASN A 393 48.72 57.74 7.73
C ASN A 393 50.14 57.22 7.57
N GLY A 394 50.40 55.96 7.89
CA GLY A 394 51.73 55.32 7.80
C GLY A 394 52.57 55.43 9.03
N GLU A 395 52.17 56.14 10.08
CA GLU A 395 52.86 56.16 11.38
C GLU A 395 52.80 54.80 12.05
N GLU A 396 53.91 54.39 12.66
CA GLU A 396 54.05 53.14 13.39
C GLU A 396 54.60 53.40 14.77
N TYR A 397 53.99 52.77 15.79
CA TYR A 397 54.38 52.80 17.17
C TYR A 397 54.61 51.38 17.66
N THR A 398 55.72 51.12 18.40
CA THR A 398 56.13 49.85 19.00
C THR A 398 56.20 49.94 20.51
#